data_7ccee434b3e0cd1a5a52392cca492ba5
#
_entry.id   7ccee434b3e0cd1a5a52392cca492ba5
#
_cell.length_a   1.000
_cell.length_b   1.000
_cell.length_c   1.000
_cell.angle_alpha   90.00
_cell.angle_beta   90.00
_cell.angle_gamma   90.00
#
_symmetry.space_group_name_H-M   'P 1'
#
loop_
_entity.id
_entity.type
_entity.pdbx_description
1 polymer ?
#
loop_
_entity_poly.entity_id
_entity_poly.type
_entity_poly.pdbx_seq_one_letter_code
_entity_poly.pdbx_strand_id
1 'polypeptide(L)'
;MTDNKKMKPIVFCNIGWCNDYLGDEDRAGGGSYVKENGHGNEDMNFFPIVVTEEGSDEERIMFFGSFETKHNRGSQNQTHIEKIRGCGSLRKENYADGVTVVWCAKNPEGKTCVVGWYENATVCRFYEILPMDAEDGSEWERCFNVAAQYEDATLLPVEIRKQPQWSIPRHSNNNPVPFGFGQANIWYASEPTAEEFVKRMIHQIENYSGENAKAQLQ
;
A
#
# COMPACT_ATOMS: atom_id res chain seq x y z
N MET A 1 -1.84 -11.22 34.07
CA MET A 1 -0.67 -10.67 33.37
C MET A 1 -1.16 -10.42 31.94
N THR A 2 -1.53 -9.19 31.62
CA THR A 2 -1.94 -8.80 30.27
C THR A 2 -0.69 -8.80 29.41
N ASP A 3 -0.65 -9.75 28.49
CA ASP A 3 0.39 -9.85 27.47
C ASP A 3 0.37 -8.55 26.64
N ASN A 4 1.33 -7.69 26.93
CA ASN A 4 1.48 -6.40 26.24
C ASN A 4 2.14 -6.69 24.86
N LYS A 5 1.45 -7.51 24.04
CA LYS A 5 1.89 -7.83 22.69
C LYS A 5 2.00 -6.52 21.94
N LYS A 6 3.23 -6.08 21.71
CA LYS A 6 3.53 -4.85 20.95
C LYS A 6 2.75 -4.91 19.65
N MET A 7 1.86 -3.95 19.44
CA MET A 7 1.04 -3.90 18.22
C MET A 7 1.95 -3.86 16.99
N LYS A 8 1.65 -4.69 15.98
CA LYS A 8 2.42 -4.73 14.72
C LYS A 8 2.47 -3.34 14.07
N PRO A 9 3.61 -2.96 13.47
CA PRO A 9 3.67 -1.77 12.64
C PRO A 9 2.65 -1.85 11.51
N ILE A 10 1.84 -0.81 11.36
CA ILE A 10 0.82 -0.74 10.32
C ILE A 10 0.70 0.68 9.77
N VAL A 11 0.45 0.79 8.48
CA VAL A 11 0.19 2.05 7.79
C VAL A 11 -0.88 1.85 6.71
N PHE A 12 -1.69 2.87 6.48
CA PHE A 12 -2.73 2.86 5.46
C PHE A 12 -2.31 3.79 4.32
N CYS A 13 -2.33 3.28 3.09
CA CYS A 13 -1.93 4.00 1.89
C CYS A 13 -3.10 4.06 0.92
N ASN A 14 -3.47 5.29 0.52
CA ASN A 14 -4.57 5.52 -0.43
C ASN A 14 -4.00 5.57 -1.85
N ILE A 15 -4.56 4.75 -2.72
CA ILE A 15 -4.20 4.59 -4.12
C ILE A 15 -5.43 4.75 -5.02
N GLY A 16 -5.23 4.79 -6.33
CA GLY A 16 -6.32 4.74 -7.31
C GLY A 16 -7.10 3.43 -7.22
N TRP A 17 -8.39 3.47 -7.57
CA TRP A 17 -9.19 2.23 -7.66
C TRP A 17 -8.84 1.46 -8.93
N CYS A 18 -8.53 0.18 -8.77
CA CYS A 18 -8.30 -0.79 -9.83
C CYS A 18 -8.91 -2.13 -9.44
N ASN A 19 -9.26 -2.97 -10.39
CA ASN A 19 -9.81 -4.29 -10.08
C ASN A 19 -8.72 -5.27 -9.63
N ASP A 20 -7.62 -5.35 -10.37
CA ASP A 20 -6.56 -6.34 -10.18
C ASP A 20 -5.17 -5.77 -9.87
N TYR A 21 -4.92 -4.49 -10.18
CA TYR A 21 -3.63 -3.81 -9.98
C TYR A 21 -2.46 -4.48 -10.73
N LEU A 22 -2.72 -4.99 -11.94
CA LEU A 22 -1.74 -5.62 -12.81
C LEU A 22 -1.16 -4.68 -13.88
N GLY A 23 -1.57 -3.40 -13.89
CA GLY A 23 -1.12 -2.41 -14.87
C GLY A 23 -2.01 -2.32 -16.12
N ASP A 24 -3.04 -3.14 -16.22
CA ASP A 24 -4.00 -3.11 -17.32
C ASP A 24 -5.02 -1.97 -17.17
N GLU A 25 -5.67 -1.60 -18.31
CA GLU A 25 -6.37 -0.32 -18.50
C GLU A 25 -7.70 -0.14 -17.74
N ASP A 26 -8.17 -1.08 -16.94
CA ASP A 26 -9.48 -1.03 -16.27
C ASP A 26 -9.49 -0.11 -15.04
N ARG A 27 -9.28 1.19 -15.27
CA ARG A 27 -9.19 2.23 -14.22
C ARG A 27 -10.45 3.05 -14.10
N ALA A 28 -11.08 3.00 -12.94
CA ALA A 28 -12.03 4.03 -12.54
C ALA A 28 -11.31 5.14 -11.77
N GLY A 29 -10.92 6.22 -12.48
CA GLY A 29 -10.48 7.46 -11.86
C GLY A 29 -8.99 7.62 -11.61
N GLY A 30 -8.22 7.98 -12.63
CA GLY A 30 -6.86 8.47 -12.48
C GLY A 30 -6.81 10.01 -12.34
N GLY A 31 -5.84 10.52 -11.57
CA GLY A 31 -5.52 11.95 -11.51
C GLY A 31 -4.99 12.50 -12.86
N SER A 32 -4.61 13.79 -12.89
CA SER A 32 -4.09 14.44 -14.11
C SER A 32 -2.88 13.71 -14.71
N TYR A 33 -1.99 13.18 -13.87
CA TYR A 33 -0.81 12.44 -14.29
C TYR A 33 -1.16 11.19 -15.11
N VAL A 34 -2.14 10.40 -14.66
CA VAL A 34 -2.59 9.20 -15.37
C VAL A 34 -3.28 9.56 -16.70
N LYS A 35 -4.02 10.70 -16.74
CA LYS A 35 -4.63 11.21 -17.98
C LYS A 35 -3.61 11.63 -19.02
N GLU A 36 -2.45 12.13 -18.57
CA GLU A 36 -1.38 12.62 -19.45
C GLU A 36 -0.43 11.51 -19.90
N ASN A 37 -0.20 10.49 -19.06
CA ASN A 37 0.81 9.45 -19.28
C ASN A 37 0.23 8.04 -19.52
N GLY A 38 -1.09 7.86 -19.44
CA GLY A 38 -1.77 6.60 -19.71
C GLY A 38 -1.70 5.56 -18.59
N HIS A 39 -0.73 5.64 -17.69
CA HIS A 39 -0.55 4.71 -16.55
C HIS A 39 -0.02 5.45 -15.32
N GLY A 40 -0.19 4.86 -14.14
CA GLY A 40 0.38 5.33 -12.88
C GLY A 40 1.09 4.18 -12.16
N ASN A 41 2.10 4.48 -11.35
CA ASN A 41 2.83 3.45 -10.62
C ASN A 41 1.95 2.64 -9.65
N GLU A 42 0.82 3.21 -9.20
CA GLU A 42 -0.08 2.59 -8.22
C GLU A 42 -0.91 1.44 -8.78
N ASP A 43 -1.16 1.42 -10.10
CA ASP A 43 -1.99 0.41 -10.76
C ASP A 43 -1.31 -0.95 -10.97
N MET A 44 -0.02 -1.01 -10.70
CA MET A 44 0.77 -2.23 -10.75
C MET A 44 1.13 -2.74 -9.34
N ASN A 45 0.46 -2.28 -8.29
CA ASN A 45 0.83 -2.64 -6.93
C ASN A 45 0.73 -4.16 -6.66
N PHE A 46 -0.02 -4.91 -7.45
CA PHE A 46 -0.09 -6.37 -7.35
C PHE A 46 0.44 -7.08 -8.60
N PHE A 47 1.28 -6.39 -9.38
CA PHE A 47 2.00 -7.01 -10.50
C PHE A 47 3.23 -7.77 -9.95
N PRO A 48 3.30 -9.12 -10.09
CA PRO A 48 4.40 -9.92 -9.58
C PRO A 48 5.65 -9.74 -10.44
N ILE A 49 6.79 -9.54 -9.80
CA ILE A 49 8.08 -9.37 -10.45
C ILE A 49 9.06 -10.40 -9.90
N VAL A 50 9.68 -11.17 -10.78
CA VAL A 50 10.75 -12.08 -10.43
C VAL A 50 12.02 -11.26 -10.23
N VAL A 51 12.65 -11.40 -9.08
CA VAL A 51 13.94 -10.77 -8.76
C VAL A 51 14.96 -11.84 -8.40
N THR A 52 16.17 -11.69 -8.89
CA THR A 52 17.30 -12.53 -8.51
C THR A 52 18.19 -11.74 -7.56
N GLU A 53 18.54 -12.32 -6.43
CA GLU A 53 19.43 -11.67 -5.47
C GLU A 53 20.85 -11.63 -6.04
N GLU A 54 21.50 -10.47 -5.94
CA GLU A 54 22.87 -10.29 -6.47
C GLU A 54 23.83 -11.30 -5.82
N GLY A 55 24.48 -12.13 -6.66
CA GLY A 55 25.39 -13.18 -6.21
C GLY A 55 24.71 -14.50 -5.80
N SER A 56 23.44 -14.66 -6.06
CA SER A 56 22.65 -15.89 -5.85
C SER A 56 21.93 -16.27 -7.14
N ASP A 57 21.67 -17.59 -7.31
CA ASP A 57 20.79 -18.09 -8.36
C ASP A 57 19.34 -18.24 -7.85
N GLU A 58 19.04 -17.77 -6.62
CA GLU A 58 17.72 -17.85 -6.04
C GLU A 58 16.81 -16.75 -6.59
N GLU A 59 15.76 -17.18 -7.25
CA GLU A 59 14.68 -16.30 -7.70
C GLU A 59 13.64 -16.13 -6.60
N ARG A 60 13.20 -14.89 -6.41
CA ARG A 60 12.09 -14.54 -5.52
C ARG A 60 11.07 -13.75 -6.28
N ILE A 61 9.82 -13.95 -5.92
CA ILE A 61 8.73 -13.17 -6.51
C ILE A 61 8.31 -12.10 -5.52
N MET A 62 8.34 -10.87 -6.00
CA MET A 62 8.11 -9.68 -5.19
C MET A 62 6.98 -8.83 -5.77
N PHE A 63 6.34 -8.08 -4.91
CA PHE A 63 5.53 -6.92 -5.28
C PHE A 63 6.26 -5.63 -4.90
N PHE A 64 6.24 -4.68 -5.82
CA PHE A 64 6.77 -3.34 -5.61
C PHE A 64 5.63 -2.34 -5.69
N GLY A 65 5.11 -1.94 -4.54
CA GLY A 65 3.98 -1.05 -4.41
C GLY A 65 4.38 0.42 -4.39
N SER A 66 3.51 1.26 -4.89
CA SER A 66 3.66 2.71 -4.89
C SER A 66 2.42 3.39 -4.34
N PHE A 67 2.61 4.46 -3.59
CA PHE A 67 1.58 5.44 -3.26
C PHE A 67 2.17 6.84 -3.34
N GLU A 68 1.38 7.81 -3.79
CA GLU A 68 1.84 9.18 -3.97
C GLU A 68 2.14 9.85 -2.62
N THR A 69 3.35 10.40 -2.47
CA THR A 69 3.73 11.26 -1.35
C THR A 69 3.53 12.72 -1.71
N LYS A 70 3.14 13.56 -0.72
CA LYS A 70 2.91 14.99 -0.98
C LYS A 70 4.19 15.68 -1.44
N HIS A 71 4.09 16.40 -2.55
CA HIS A 71 5.14 17.29 -3.01
C HIS A 71 5.12 18.59 -2.20
N ASN A 72 6.17 18.84 -1.44
CA ASN A 72 6.42 20.13 -0.80
C ASN A 72 7.48 20.88 -1.61
N ARG A 73 7.18 22.11 -2.06
CA ARG A 73 8.14 22.93 -2.82
C ARG A 73 9.47 23.01 -2.06
N GLY A 74 10.55 22.59 -2.71
CA GLY A 74 11.92 22.67 -2.18
C GLY A 74 12.36 21.53 -1.25
N SER A 75 11.55 20.49 -1.05
CA SER A 75 11.94 19.27 -0.33
C SER A 75 11.70 18.04 -1.18
N GLN A 76 12.55 17.02 -1.01
CA GLN A 76 12.33 15.71 -1.61
C GLN A 76 11.06 15.08 -1.00
N ASN A 77 10.21 14.51 -1.85
CA ASN A 77 9.05 13.76 -1.39
C ASN A 77 9.50 12.57 -0.56
N GLN A 78 8.92 12.38 0.61
CA GLN A 78 9.30 11.29 1.49
C GLN A 78 8.13 10.71 2.27
N THR A 79 8.24 9.43 2.58
CA THR A 79 7.44 8.75 3.58
C THR A 79 8.08 8.97 4.95
N HIS A 80 7.32 9.46 5.91
CA HIS A 80 7.78 9.61 7.29
C HIS A 80 7.72 8.28 8.03
N ILE A 81 8.63 7.35 7.72
CA ILE A 81 8.64 5.99 8.28
C ILE A 81 8.71 5.99 9.82
N GLU A 82 9.32 7.02 10.43
CA GLU A 82 9.37 7.20 11.88
C GLU A 82 8.00 7.49 12.51
N LYS A 83 6.97 7.84 11.71
CA LYS A 83 5.59 8.02 12.18
C LYS A 83 4.78 6.73 12.18
N ILE A 84 5.27 5.68 11.50
CA ILE A 84 4.66 4.35 11.57
C ILE A 84 4.78 3.85 13.00
N ARG A 85 3.69 3.32 13.54
CA ARG A 85 3.65 2.82 14.92
C ARG A 85 4.75 1.77 15.15
N GLY A 86 5.55 1.97 16.19
CA GLY A 86 6.68 1.10 16.51
C GLY A 86 8.00 1.44 15.80
N CYS A 87 7.99 2.34 14.82
CA CYS A 87 9.14 2.72 14.00
C CYS A 87 9.79 4.05 14.41
N GLY A 88 9.46 4.61 15.58
CA GLY A 88 9.92 5.93 16.02
C GLY A 88 11.45 6.09 16.14
N SER A 89 12.19 4.98 16.29
CA SER A 89 13.67 4.97 16.28
C SER A 89 14.27 5.14 14.88
N LEU A 90 13.48 4.94 13.80
CA LEU A 90 13.95 4.92 12.42
C LEU A 90 14.07 6.32 11.78
N ARG A 91 14.19 7.36 12.60
CA ARG A 91 14.19 8.76 12.12
C ARG A 91 15.32 9.09 11.13
N LYS A 92 16.42 8.36 11.20
CA LYS A 92 17.60 8.53 10.33
C LYS A 92 17.76 7.42 9.29
N GLU A 93 16.89 6.42 9.33
CA GLU A 93 16.92 5.28 8.44
C GLU A 93 16.14 5.56 7.16
N ASN A 94 16.46 4.83 6.11
CA ASN A 94 15.75 4.92 4.83
C ASN A 94 14.63 3.88 4.69
N TYR A 95 14.61 2.86 5.53
CA TYR A 95 13.69 1.73 5.42
C TYR A 95 13.05 1.41 6.77
N ALA A 96 11.83 0.93 6.73
CA ALA A 96 11.11 0.32 7.86
C ALA A 96 10.62 -1.05 7.43
N ASP A 97 11.17 -2.10 8.03
CA ASP A 97 10.82 -3.49 7.74
C ASP A 97 9.74 -4.03 8.67
N GLY A 98 9.08 -5.10 8.24
CA GLY A 98 8.06 -5.80 9.02
C GLY A 98 6.76 -4.99 9.18
N VAL A 99 6.48 -4.09 8.25
CA VAL A 99 5.30 -3.23 8.28
C VAL A 99 4.12 -3.91 7.57
N THR A 100 2.94 -3.87 8.17
CA THR A 100 1.70 -4.15 7.44
C THR A 100 1.27 -2.89 6.69
N VAL A 101 1.30 -2.93 5.36
CA VAL A 101 0.84 -1.85 4.49
C VAL A 101 -0.54 -2.19 3.97
N VAL A 102 -1.54 -1.38 4.36
CA VAL A 102 -2.94 -1.58 3.95
C VAL A 102 -3.24 -0.65 2.78
N TRP A 103 -3.47 -1.24 1.62
CA TRP A 103 -3.85 -0.52 0.40
C TRP A 103 -5.33 -0.17 0.46
N CYS A 104 -5.63 1.10 0.27
CA CYS A 104 -6.99 1.64 0.34
C CYS A 104 -7.30 2.42 -0.92
N ALA A 105 -8.52 2.31 -1.41
CA ALA A 105 -8.96 3.08 -2.56
C ALA A 105 -10.38 3.59 -2.38
N LYS A 106 -10.71 4.67 -3.09
CA LYS A 106 -12.09 5.14 -3.18
C LYS A 106 -12.80 4.37 -4.28
N ASN A 107 -13.78 3.57 -3.92
CA ASN A 107 -14.56 2.79 -4.87
C ASN A 107 -15.43 3.69 -5.78
N PRO A 108 -16.01 3.16 -6.89
CA PRO A 108 -16.87 3.92 -7.78
C PRO A 108 -18.09 4.57 -7.10
N GLU A 109 -18.54 4.04 -5.95
CA GLU A 109 -19.63 4.58 -5.15
C GLU A 109 -19.17 5.75 -4.24
N GLY A 110 -17.88 6.08 -4.24
CA GLY A 110 -17.31 7.17 -3.47
C GLY A 110 -16.89 6.83 -2.04
N LYS A 111 -16.96 5.55 -1.64
CA LYS A 111 -16.57 5.08 -0.32
C LYS A 111 -15.11 4.60 -0.33
N THR A 112 -14.32 4.96 0.69
CA THR A 112 -12.96 4.45 0.85
C THR A 112 -13.00 3.08 1.53
N CYS A 113 -12.33 2.10 0.94
CA CYS A 113 -12.25 0.75 1.47
C CYS A 113 -10.84 0.17 1.29
N VAL A 114 -10.54 -0.90 2.03
CA VAL A 114 -9.36 -1.73 1.82
C VAL A 114 -9.52 -2.46 0.49
N VAL A 115 -8.47 -2.44 -0.33
CA VAL A 115 -8.39 -3.23 -1.56
C VAL A 115 -7.48 -4.45 -1.40
N GLY A 116 -6.54 -4.38 -0.47
CA GLY A 116 -5.60 -5.44 -0.16
C GLY A 116 -4.55 -4.97 0.84
N TRP A 117 -3.55 -5.79 1.09
CA TRP A 117 -2.45 -5.44 2.00
C TRP A 117 -1.19 -6.24 1.66
N TYR A 118 -0.06 -5.73 2.15
CA TYR A 118 1.19 -6.47 2.25
C TYR A 118 1.52 -6.64 3.74
N GLU A 119 1.84 -7.85 4.17
CA GLU A 119 2.42 -8.13 5.48
C GLU A 119 3.95 -8.16 5.36
N ASN A 120 4.65 -7.99 6.46
CA ASN A 120 6.13 -8.01 6.51
C ASN A 120 6.82 -7.13 5.46
N ALA A 121 6.14 -6.08 4.99
CA ALA A 121 6.65 -5.21 3.94
C ALA A 121 7.80 -4.33 4.42
N THR A 122 8.68 -3.97 3.49
CA THR A 122 9.64 -2.88 3.62
C THR A 122 9.01 -1.59 3.07
N VAL A 123 8.93 -0.56 3.91
CA VAL A 123 8.49 0.78 3.50
C VAL A 123 9.70 1.68 3.35
N CYS A 124 9.89 2.25 2.16
CA CYS A 124 11.00 3.14 1.84
C CYS A 124 10.67 4.60 2.22
N ARG A 125 11.65 5.31 2.76
CA ARG A 125 11.51 6.75 3.02
C ARG A 125 11.38 7.54 1.73
N PHE A 126 12.16 7.18 0.73
CA PHE A 126 12.16 7.79 -0.60
C PHE A 126 11.69 6.78 -1.62
N TYR A 127 11.29 7.27 -2.79
CA TYR A 127 11.05 6.39 -3.93
C TYR A 127 12.35 5.71 -4.34
N GLU A 128 12.24 4.43 -4.61
CA GLU A 128 13.27 3.61 -5.26
C GLU A 128 12.86 3.39 -6.72
N ILE A 129 13.85 3.10 -7.55
CA ILE A 129 13.67 2.87 -8.98
C ILE A 129 14.04 1.41 -9.28
N LEU A 130 13.13 0.72 -9.95
CA LEU A 130 13.34 -0.61 -10.47
C LEU A 130 13.39 -0.52 -12.01
N PRO A 131 14.52 -0.82 -12.65
CA PRO A 131 14.57 -0.95 -14.10
C PRO A 131 13.74 -2.16 -14.55
N MET A 132 12.97 -1.99 -15.60
CA MET A 132 12.07 -2.99 -16.16
C MET A 132 12.30 -3.10 -17.66
N ASP A 133 12.25 -4.32 -18.17
CA ASP A 133 12.26 -4.59 -19.61
C ASP A 133 10.82 -4.75 -20.11
N ALA A 134 10.46 -4.06 -21.17
CA ALA A 134 9.19 -4.29 -21.87
C ALA A 134 9.31 -5.43 -22.88
N GLU A 135 8.19 -6.02 -23.25
CA GLU A 135 8.14 -7.12 -24.24
C GLU A 135 8.73 -6.76 -25.60
N ASP A 136 8.71 -5.49 -25.98
CA ASP A 136 9.30 -4.97 -27.22
C ASP A 136 10.80 -4.71 -27.11
N GLY A 137 11.42 -5.01 -25.95
CA GLY A 137 12.84 -4.81 -25.67
C GLY A 137 13.20 -3.38 -25.29
N SER A 138 12.22 -2.50 -25.09
CA SER A 138 12.46 -1.17 -24.50
C SER A 138 12.62 -1.26 -22.98
N GLU A 139 13.45 -0.40 -22.42
CA GLU A 139 13.64 -0.25 -20.98
C GLU A 139 12.71 0.86 -20.45
N TRP A 140 12.15 0.64 -19.27
CA TRP A 140 11.40 1.65 -18.53
C TRP A 140 11.70 1.56 -17.04
N GLU A 141 11.34 2.58 -16.29
CA GLU A 141 11.61 2.66 -14.86
C GLU A 141 10.31 2.62 -14.05
N ARG A 142 10.24 1.71 -13.09
CA ARG A 142 9.17 1.66 -12.13
C ARG A 142 9.60 2.33 -10.82
N CYS A 143 8.87 3.36 -10.39
CA CYS A 143 9.07 3.96 -9.07
C CYS A 143 8.20 3.25 -8.03
N PHE A 144 8.78 2.89 -6.90
CA PHE A 144 8.08 2.27 -5.77
C PHE A 144 8.56 2.84 -4.44
N ASN A 145 7.77 2.69 -3.40
CA ASN A 145 8.13 3.04 -2.02
C ASN A 145 7.69 1.99 -1.00
N VAL A 146 7.21 0.84 -1.47
CA VAL A 146 6.89 -0.34 -0.66
C VAL A 146 7.33 -1.58 -1.41
N ALA A 147 7.96 -2.54 -0.73
CA ALA A 147 8.26 -3.86 -1.28
C ALA A 147 7.77 -4.97 -0.34
N ALA A 148 7.26 -6.06 -0.89
CA ALA A 148 6.86 -7.23 -0.14
C ALA A 148 7.06 -8.51 -0.95
N GLN A 149 7.20 -9.65 -0.27
CA GLN A 149 7.21 -10.95 -0.93
C GLN A 149 5.81 -11.29 -1.44
N TYR A 150 5.75 -12.07 -2.51
CA TYR A 150 4.48 -12.49 -3.10
C TYR A 150 3.56 -13.18 -2.07
N GLU A 151 4.13 -14.03 -1.22
CA GLU A 151 3.39 -14.80 -0.20
C GLU A 151 2.75 -13.89 0.85
N ASP A 152 3.39 -12.76 1.16
CA ASP A 152 2.95 -11.81 2.18
C ASP A 152 1.88 -10.82 1.67
N ALA A 153 1.40 -10.98 0.43
CA ALA A 153 0.43 -10.07 -0.17
C ALA A 153 -0.95 -10.70 -0.36
N THR A 154 -1.97 -9.95 -0.05
CA THR A 154 -3.37 -10.29 -0.29
C THR A 154 -4.08 -9.17 -1.03
N LEU A 155 -4.68 -9.49 -2.17
CA LEU A 155 -5.61 -8.64 -2.90
C LEU A 155 -7.04 -9.16 -2.67
N LEU A 156 -7.92 -8.32 -2.13
CA LEU A 156 -9.31 -8.70 -1.92
C LEU A 156 -10.07 -8.75 -3.26
N PRO A 157 -10.94 -9.74 -3.48
CA PRO A 157 -11.91 -9.71 -4.56
C PRO A 157 -12.77 -8.44 -4.50
N VAL A 158 -13.13 -7.87 -5.65
CA VAL A 158 -13.87 -6.59 -5.75
C VAL A 158 -15.14 -6.57 -4.89
N GLU A 159 -15.88 -7.68 -4.86
CA GLU A 159 -17.12 -7.78 -4.08
C GLU A 159 -16.87 -7.80 -2.57
N ILE A 160 -15.73 -8.35 -2.14
CA ILE A 160 -15.34 -8.39 -0.72
C ILE A 160 -14.96 -6.99 -0.22
N ARG A 161 -14.31 -6.15 -1.06
CA ARG A 161 -13.92 -4.77 -0.72
C ARG A 161 -15.12 -3.90 -0.32
N LYS A 162 -16.32 -4.22 -0.81
CA LYS A 162 -17.56 -3.47 -0.53
C LYS A 162 -18.15 -3.78 0.85
N GLN A 163 -17.70 -4.82 1.52
CA GLN A 163 -18.24 -5.22 2.83
C GLN A 163 -17.87 -4.20 3.93
N PRO A 164 -18.78 -3.93 4.89
CA PRO A 164 -18.60 -2.88 5.90
C PRO A 164 -17.32 -2.99 6.74
N GLN A 165 -16.84 -4.21 7.00
CA GLN A 165 -15.61 -4.42 7.78
C GLN A 165 -14.35 -3.88 7.10
N TRP A 166 -14.35 -3.74 5.77
CA TRP A 166 -13.25 -3.19 4.98
C TRP A 166 -13.37 -1.69 4.73
N SER A 167 -14.40 -1.04 5.30
CA SER A 167 -14.57 0.41 5.18
C SER A 167 -13.51 1.17 5.97
N ILE A 168 -12.93 2.19 5.34
CA ILE A 168 -11.91 3.06 5.93
C ILE A 168 -12.49 4.46 6.15
N PRO A 169 -12.39 5.01 7.37
CA PRO A 169 -12.87 6.35 7.65
C PRO A 169 -12.05 7.42 6.92
N ARG A 170 -12.72 8.47 6.49
CA ARG A 170 -12.10 9.63 5.86
C ARG A 170 -12.63 10.90 6.52
N HIS A 171 -11.70 11.69 7.06
CA HIS A 171 -12.00 12.97 7.68
C HIS A 171 -12.19 14.05 6.62
N SER A 172 -13.26 14.82 6.74
CA SER A 172 -13.50 16.02 5.95
C SER A 172 -14.29 17.04 6.77
N ASN A 173 -14.36 18.29 6.29
CA ASN A 173 -15.17 19.34 6.94
C ASN A 173 -16.66 18.95 7.07
N ASN A 174 -17.18 18.16 6.12
CA ASN A 174 -18.56 17.69 6.10
C ASN A 174 -18.75 16.34 6.85
N ASN A 175 -17.64 15.68 7.21
CA ASN A 175 -17.64 14.42 7.95
C ASN A 175 -16.50 14.43 8.97
N PRO A 176 -16.69 15.11 10.12
CA PRO A 176 -15.64 15.29 11.14
C PRO A 176 -15.50 14.01 11.99
N VAL A 177 -15.01 12.93 11.39
CA VAL A 177 -14.63 11.72 12.15
C VAL A 177 -13.33 11.97 12.91
N PRO A 178 -13.14 11.36 14.10
CA PRO A 178 -11.99 11.62 14.96
C PRO A 178 -10.66 11.06 14.44
N PHE A 179 -10.68 10.21 13.39
CA PHE A 179 -9.51 9.59 12.78
C PHE A 179 -9.80 9.18 11.33
N GLY A 180 -8.78 8.81 10.59
CA GLY A 180 -8.88 8.33 9.22
C GLY A 180 -8.07 9.18 8.23
N PHE A 181 -8.23 8.88 6.94
CA PHE A 181 -7.58 9.68 5.91
C PHE A 181 -8.07 11.14 5.93
N GLY A 182 -7.12 12.06 5.89
CA GLY A 182 -7.36 13.46 5.55
C GLY A 182 -7.13 13.71 4.05
N GLN A 183 -6.31 14.74 3.76
CA GLN A 183 -5.92 15.10 2.38
C GLN A 183 -4.65 14.35 1.90
N ALA A 184 -3.96 13.63 2.78
CA ALA A 184 -2.76 12.88 2.42
C ALA A 184 -3.13 11.48 1.94
N ASN A 185 -2.31 10.92 1.04
CA ASN A 185 -2.45 9.54 0.60
C ASN A 185 -1.87 8.51 1.59
N ILE A 186 -1.34 8.97 2.71
CA ILE A 186 -0.87 8.11 3.80
C ILE A 186 -1.56 8.50 5.11
N TRP A 187 -2.00 7.48 5.86
CA TRP A 187 -2.55 7.63 7.20
C TRP A 187 -1.80 6.70 8.16
N TYR A 188 -1.07 7.28 9.10
CA TYR A 188 -0.25 6.55 10.07
C TYR A 188 -1.06 5.95 11.23
N ALA A 189 -2.35 6.27 11.31
CA ALA A 189 -3.28 5.80 12.34
C ALA A 189 -2.71 5.94 13.78
N SER A 190 -2.02 7.06 14.03
CA SER A 190 -1.33 7.33 15.30
C SER A 190 -2.23 8.03 16.33
N GLU A 191 -3.43 8.45 15.95
CA GLU A 191 -4.40 9.07 16.84
C GLU A 191 -4.89 8.08 17.91
N PRO A 192 -4.93 8.45 19.19
CA PRO A 192 -5.43 7.55 20.23
C PRO A 192 -6.84 7.01 19.95
N THR A 193 -7.68 7.83 19.31
CA THR A 193 -9.05 7.46 18.93
C THR A 193 -9.11 6.39 17.83
N ALA A 194 -8.02 6.18 17.07
CA ALA A 194 -7.94 5.15 16.05
C ALA A 194 -7.54 3.77 16.58
N GLU A 195 -7.14 3.65 17.85
CA GLU A 195 -6.52 2.43 18.39
C GLU A 195 -7.41 1.19 18.24
N GLU A 196 -8.68 1.29 18.60
CA GLU A 196 -9.62 0.16 18.50
C GLU A 196 -9.93 -0.20 17.03
N PHE A 197 -9.96 0.78 16.15
CA PHE A 197 -10.08 0.55 14.71
C PHE A 197 -8.86 -0.22 14.19
N VAL A 198 -7.66 0.21 14.56
CA VAL A 198 -6.40 -0.42 14.15
C VAL A 198 -6.31 -1.86 14.65
N LYS A 199 -6.62 -2.11 15.93
CA LYS A 199 -6.66 -3.48 16.50
C LYS A 199 -7.62 -4.39 15.73
N ARG A 200 -8.82 -3.89 15.44
CA ARG A 200 -9.81 -4.63 14.65
C ARG A 200 -9.30 -4.92 13.24
N MET A 201 -8.67 -3.94 12.57
CA MET A 201 -8.12 -4.13 11.23
C MET A 201 -6.99 -5.17 11.21
N ILE A 202 -6.06 -5.09 12.16
CA ILE A 202 -4.99 -6.11 12.32
C ILE A 202 -5.60 -7.49 12.51
N HIS A 203 -6.59 -7.62 13.40
CA HIS A 203 -7.27 -8.89 13.63
C HIS A 203 -7.96 -9.44 12.39
N GLN A 204 -8.61 -8.57 11.58
CA GLN A 204 -9.25 -8.96 10.33
C GLN A 204 -8.23 -9.44 9.28
N ILE A 205 -7.09 -8.76 9.17
CA ILE A 205 -6.00 -9.13 8.26
C ILE A 205 -5.41 -10.49 8.69
N GLU A 206 -5.03 -10.64 9.95
CA GLU A 206 -4.40 -11.86 10.48
C GLU A 206 -5.32 -13.09 10.43
N ASN A 207 -6.64 -12.92 10.40
CA ASN A 207 -7.61 -14.00 10.36
C ASN A 207 -8.35 -14.10 9.02
N TYR A 208 -7.90 -13.38 8.01
CA TYR A 208 -8.51 -13.49 6.70
C TYR A 208 -8.20 -14.84 6.06
N SER A 209 -9.24 -15.58 5.75
CA SER A 209 -9.19 -16.91 5.12
C SER A 209 -10.02 -16.99 3.84
N GLY A 210 -10.40 -15.83 3.31
CA GLY A 210 -11.14 -15.74 2.05
C GLY A 210 -10.25 -15.86 0.82
N GLU A 211 -10.85 -15.69 -0.34
CA GLU A 211 -10.16 -15.70 -1.62
C GLU A 211 -9.13 -14.58 -1.71
N ASN A 212 -7.94 -14.89 -2.25
CA ASN A 212 -6.92 -13.92 -2.61
C ASN A 212 -6.92 -13.74 -4.13
N ALA A 213 -7.34 -12.56 -4.57
CA ALA A 213 -7.52 -12.23 -5.99
C ALA A 213 -6.23 -11.78 -6.69
N LYS A 214 -5.05 -11.83 -6.03
CA LYS A 214 -3.77 -11.54 -6.69
C LYS A 214 -3.52 -12.53 -7.84
N ALA A 215 -2.79 -12.09 -8.88
CA ALA A 215 -2.42 -12.96 -9.99
C ALA A 215 -1.78 -14.25 -9.47
N GLN A 216 -2.27 -15.40 -9.96
CA GLN A 216 -1.65 -16.67 -9.66
C GLN A 216 -0.41 -16.85 -10.54
N LEU A 217 0.65 -17.37 -9.95
CA LEU A 217 1.87 -17.72 -10.68
C LEU A 217 1.57 -18.96 -11.52
N GLN A 218 1.87 -18.90 -12.80
CA GLN A 218 1.75 -20.01 -13.74
C GLN A 218 3.00 -20.88 -13.71
#